data_b941f52eafbd4a74acdb68ae4f6e5b32
#
_entry.id   b941f52eafbd4a74acdb68ae4f6e5b32
#
_cell.length_a   1.000
_cell.length_b   1.000
_cell.length_c   1.000
_cell.angle_alpha   90.00
_cell.angle_beta   90.00
_cell.angle_gamma   90.00
#
_symmetry.space_group_name_H-M   'P 1'
#
loop_
_entity.id
_entity.type
_entity.pdbx_description
1 polymer ?
#
loop_
_entity_poly.entity_id
_entity_poly.type
_entity_poly.pdbx_seq_one_letter_code
_entity_poly.pdbx_strand_id
1 'polypeptide(L)'
;MAKIFIAPGAYAVGDVNLGENVNIWYGAVLRGDTGTITIGENSNVQDNCIIHEKTTVGSGCSIGHGAILHGCTVGDNCVVGMGAIVLNGAVLGEHCLVGAGAVVTGKMNAPDGSLILGNPATVVKPLTQEQIDYIHRDAKLYLRLAEKSFG
;
A
#
# COMPACT_ATOMS: atom_id res chain seq x y z
N MET A 1 14.45 13.81 12.96
CA MET A 1 15.03 12.69 12.20
C MET A 1 13.94 11.71 11.83
N ALA A 2 13.91 11.32 10.57
CA ALA A 2 12.90 10.38 10.10
C ALA A 2 13.02 9.03 10.84
N LYS A 3 11.88 8.50 11.28
CA LYS A 3 11.80 7.16 11.86
C LYS A 3 11.28 6.21 10.80
N ILE A 4 11.86 5.04 10.73
CA ILE A 4 11.40 3.96 9.87
C ILE A 4 11.35 2.70 10.71
N PHE A 5 10.23 2.00 10.65
CA PHE A 5 9.99 0.82 11.46
C PHE A 5 9.97 -0.42 10.56
N ILE A 6 10.94 -1.29 10.73
CA ILE A 6 11.01 -2.53 9.96
C ILE A 6 11.01 -3.69 10.94
N ALA A 7 9.98 -4.53 10.86
CA ALA A 7 9.84 -5.68 11.74
C ALA A 7 10.93 -6.72 11.45
N PRO A 8 11.34 -7.50 12.47
CA PRO A 8 12.21 -8.65 12.24
C PRO A 8 11.59 -9.58 11.19
N GLY A 9 12.41 -10.03 10.22
CA GLY A 9 11.93 -10.90 9.15
C GLY A 9 11.27 -10.19 7.98
N ALA A 10 11.15 -8.86 8.02
CA ALA A 10 10.81 -8.06 6.86
C ALA A 10 12.09 -7.61 6.15
N TYR A 11 12.01 -7.43 4.84
CA TYR A 11 13.17 -7.06 4.02
C TYR A 11 12.84 -5.91 3.08
N ALA A 12 13.69 -4.89 3.08
CA ALA A 12 13.67 -3.83 2.08
C ALA A 12 15.07 -3.83 1.45
N VAL A 13 15.19 -4.38 0.25
CA VAL A 13 16.48 -4.61 -0.40
C VAL A 13 16.54 -3.93 -1.77
N GLY A 14 17.73 -3.51 -2.17
CA GLY A 14 17.94 -2.79 -3.42
C GLY A 14 17.55 -1.32 -3.30
N ASP A 15 17.01 -0.76 -4.38
CA ASP A 15 16.65 0.66 -4.45
C ASP A 15 15.24 0.89 -3.88
N VAL A 16 15.19 1.14 -2.56
CA VAL A 16 13.95 1.34 -1.82
C VAL A 16 14.05 2.64 -1.04
N ASN A 17 13.12 3.56 -1.30
CA ASN A 17 13.02 4.85 -0.62
C ASN A 17 11.79 4.85 0.29
N LEU A 18 12.02 5.00 1.58
CA LEU A 18 10.98 4.98 2.61
C LEU A 18 10.86 6.36 3.26
N GLY A 19 9.66 6.92 3.25
CA GLY A 19 9.38 8.19 3.90
C GLY A 19 9.34 8.08 5.42
N GLU A 20 9.22 9.22 6.08
CA GLU A 20 9.14 9.28 7.54
C GLU A 20 7.95 8.47 8.07
N ASN A 21 8.16 7.75 9.14
CA ASN A 21 7.16 6.92 9.82
C ASN A 21 6.60 5.76 8.98
N VAL A 22 7.21 5.43 7.87
CA VAL A 22 6.86 4.20 7.14
C VAL A 22 7.11 3.01 8.05
N ASN A 23 6.14 2.10 8.09
CA ASN A 23 6.26 0.91 8.92
C ASN A 23 5.98 -0.35 8.10
N ILE A 24 6.91 -1.29 8.19
CA ILE A 24 6.94 -2.51 7.40
C ILE A 24 6.89 -3.69 8.36
N TRP A 25 5.95 -4.58 8.15
CA TRP A 25 5.58 -5.61 9.09
C TRP A 25 6.18 -6.98 8.74
N TYR A 26 5.92 -7.95 9.58
CA TYR A 26 6.61 -9.26 9.55
C TYR A 26 6.44 -9.98 8.21
N GLY A 27 7.52 -10.45 7.65
CA GLY A 27 7.51 -11.24 6.43
C GLY A 27 7.29 -10.45 5.14
N ALA A 28 7.10 -9.13 5.21
CA ALA A 28 6.98 -8.30 4.03
C ALA A 28 8.32 -8.22 3.30
N VAL A 29 8.28 -8.23 1.97
CA VAL A 29 9.48 -8.11 1.13
C VAL A 29 9.28 -7.01 0.10
N LEU A 30 10.12 -5.98 0.18
CA LEU A 30 10.23 -4.92 -0.80
C LEU A 30 11.55 -5.11 -1.54
N ARG A 31 11.48 -5.52 -2.79
CA ARG A 31 12.67 -5.85 -3.57
C ARG A 31 12.85 -4.90 -4.75
N GLY A 32 13.73 -3.91 -4.57
CA GLY A 32 14.00 -2.85 -5.55
C GLY A 32 15.23 -3.16 -6.43
N ASP A 33 15.30 -4.37 -6.98
CA ASP A 33 16.42 -4.78 -7.83
C ASP A 33 16.19 -4.53 -9.32
N THR A 34 14.93 -4.42 -9.75
CA THR A 34 14.58 -4.15 -11.16
C THR A 34 13.91 -2.80 -11.37
N GLY A 35 13.67 -2.06 -10.32
CA GLY A 35 13.08 -0.72 -10.37
C GLY A 35 12.97 -0.15 -8.96
N THR A 36 12.95 1.18 -8.86
CA THR A 36 12.86 1.89 -7.59
C THR A 36 11.49 1.69 -6.95
N ILE A 37 11.48 1.33 -5.67
CA ILE A 37 10.28 1.30 -4.84
C ILE A 37 10.28 2.56 -3.97
N THR A 38 9.17 3.29 -3.98
CA THR A 38 9.01 4.49 -3.15
C THR A 38 7.74 4.36 -2.32
N ILE A 39 7.88 4.48 -1.01
CA ILE A 39 6.75 4.44 -0.06
C ILE A 39 6.70 5.78 0.65
N GLY A 40 5.58 6.48 0.51
CA GLY A 40 5.38 7.80 1.10
C GLY A 40 5.22 7.76 2.62
N GLU A 41 5.42 8.90 3.25
CA GLU A 41 5.38 9.04 4.71
C GLU A 41 4.07 8.53 5.32
N ASN A 42 4.16 8.00 6.52
CA ASN A 42 3.02 7.50 7.31
C ASN A 42 2.29 6.31 6.69
N SER A 43 2.86 5.69 5.67
CA SER A 43 2.27 4.49 5.05
C SER A 43 2.75 3.22 5.73
N ASN A 44 1.93 2.17 5.66
CA ASN A 44 2.29 0.87 6.21
C ASN A 44 2.22 -0.21 5.14
N VAL A 45 3.15 -1.14 5.24
CA VAL A 45 3.21 -2.35 4.42
C VAL A 45 3.09 -3.51 5.39
N GLN A 46 1.95 -4.17 5.38
CA GLN A 46 1.59 -5.14 6.38
C GLN A 46 2.24 -6.51 6.14
N ASP A 47 1.97 -7.43 7.05
CA ASP A 47 2.57 -8.75 7.09
C ASP A 47 2.46 -9.49 5.75
N ASN A 48 3.56 -10.08 5.32
CA ASN A 48 3.65 -10.93 4.13
C ASN A 48 3.31 -10.24 2.80
N CYS A 49 3.33 -8.91 2.75
CA CYS A 49 3.21 -8.20 1.48
C CYS A 49 4.44 -8.39 0.62
N ILE A 50 4.25 -8.36 -0.69
CA ILE A 50 5.34 -8.37 -1.67
C ILE A 50 5.22 -7.10 -2.52
N ILE A 51 6.30 -6.34 -2.60
CA ILE A 51 6.39 -5.17 -3.50
C ILE A 51 7.62 -5.34 -4.37
N HIS A 52 7.41 -5.32 -5.68
CA HIS A 52 8.46 -5.57 -6.64
C HIS A 52 8.24 -4.73 -7.91
N GLU A 53 9.27 -4.57 -8.71
CA GLU A 53 9.32 -3.69 -9.86
C GLU A 53 9.19 -2.22 -9.45
N LYS A 54 9.23 -1.31 -10.41
CA LYS A 54 9.08 0.13 -10.15
C LYS A 54 7.68 0.41 -9.61
N THR A 55 7.56 0.56 -8.31
CA THR A 55 6.29 0.75 -7.62
C THR A 55 6.35 2.03 -6.77
N THR A 56 5.31 2.83 -6.88
CA THR A 56 5.18 4.05 -6.08
C THR A 56 3.91 3.97 -5.23
N VAL A 57 4.08 4.15 -3.93
CA VAL A 57 2.98 4.23 -2.96
C VAL A 57 3.03 5.61 -2.32
N GLY A 58 1.93 6.31 -2.33
CA GLY A 58 1.83 7.65 -1.74
C GLY A 58 1.89 7.63 -0.22
N SER A 59 1.57 8.78 0.38
CA SER A 59 1.55 8.97 1.83
C SER A 59 0.24 8.50 2.44
N GLY A 60 0.27 8.05 3.70
CA GLY A 60 -0.94 7.69 4.43
C GLY A 60 -1.65 6.45 3.92
N CYS A 61 -0.95 5.57 3.22
CA CYS A 61 -1.53 4.35 2.64
C CYS A 61 -1.39 3.17 3.58
N SER A 62 -2.34 2.23 3.48
CA SER A 62 -2.26 0.94 4.14
C SER A 62 -2.29 -0.18 3.10
N ILE A 63 -1.22 -0.95 3.05
CA ILE A 63 -1.11 -2.10 2.16
C ILE A 63 -1.35 -3.35 2.99
N GLY A 64 -2.54 -3.94 2.82
CA GLY A 64 -3.07 -5.00 3.67
C GLY A 64 -2.29 -6.31 3.60
N HIS A 65 -2.46 -7.13 4.62
CA HIS A 65 -1.76 -8.41 4.77
C HIS A 65 -1.77 -9.23 3.48
N GLY A 66 -0.61 -9.68 3.05
CA GLY A 66 -0.47 -10.55 1.89
C GLY A 66 -0.75 -9.90 0.53
N ALA A 67 -0.96 -8.60 0.46
CA ALA A 67 -1.13 -7.91 -0.82
C ALA A 67 0.16 -7.94 -1.64
N ILE A 68 0.02 -7.92 -2.96
CA ILE A 68 1.13 -7.87 -3.89
C ILE A 68 1.00 -6.61 -4.75
N LEU A 69 2.01 -5.75 -4.70
CA LEU A 69 2.12 -4.60 -5.59
C LEU A 69 3.30 -4.82 -6.53
N HIS A 70 3.02 -4.81 -7.82
CA HIS A 70 4.03 -5.14 -8.82
C HIS A 70 4.01 -4.14 -9.96
N GLY A 71 4.90 -3.14 -9.91
CA GLY A 71 5.05 -2.17 -10.99
C GLY A 71 3.88 -1.20 -11.14
N CYS A 72 3.21 -0.84 -10.05
CA CYS A 72 2.02 0.01 -10.06
C CYS A 72 2.25 1.35 -9.36
N THR A 73 1.26 2.24 -9.48
CA THR A 73 1.25 3.53 -8.80
C THR A 73 0.00 3.63 -7.93
N VAL A 74 0.20 3.87 -6.64
CA VAL A 74 -0.87 4.03 -5.66
C VAL A 74 -0.79 5.45 -5.12
N GLY A 75 -1.86 6.22 -5.28
CA GLY A 75 -1.93 7.61 -4.80
C GLY A 75 -1.99 7.69 -3.27
N ASP A 76 -2.06 8.91 -2.76
CA ASP A 76 -2.10 9.14 -1.32
C ASP A 76 -3.38 8.62 -0.68
N ASN A 77 -3.30 8.24 0.59
CA ASN A 77 -4.46 7.87 1.39
C ASN A 77 -5.30 6.75 0.78
N CYS A 78 -4.63 5.71 0.28
CA CYS A 78 -5.29 4.52 -0.25
C CYS A 78 -5.20 3.37 0.73
N VAL A 79 -6.16 2.44 0.63
CA VAL A 79 -6.08 1.12 1.25
C VAL A 79 -6.10 0.09 0.15
N VAL A 80 -5.11 -0.78 0.14
CA VAL A 80 -5.08 -1.98 -0.69
C VAL A 80 -5.41 -3.15 0.24
N GLY A 81 -6.57 -3.76 0.04
CA GLY A 81 -7.08 -4.80 0.92
C GLY A 81 -6.21 -6.04 0.96
N MET A 82 -6.38 -6.82 2.04
CA MET A 82 -5.58 -8.04 2.23
C MET A 82 -5.71 -8.99 1.05
N GLY A 83 -4.58 -9.55 0.63
CA GLY A 83 -4.53 -10.49 -0.48
C GLY A 83 -4.82 -9.93 -1.86
N ALA A 84 -5.01 -8.61 -2.00
CA ALA A 84 -5.21 -8.00 -3.32
C ALA A 84 -3.90 -7.99 -4.11
N ILE A 85 -4.03 -8.02 -5.43
CA ILE A 85 -2.90 -7.99 -6.36
C ILE A 85 -3.08 -6.79 -7.29
N VAL A 86 -2.07 -5.92 -7.36
CA VAL A 86 -2.09 -4.75 -8.25
C VAL A 86 -0.91 -4.88 -9.22
N LEU A 87 -1.23 -4.98 -10.51
CA LEU A 87 -0.27 -5.37 -11.54
C LEU A 87 0.37 -4.18 -12.24
N ASN A 88 1.42 -4.47 -13.04
CA ASN A 88 2.22 -3.47 -13.73
C ASN A 88 1.37 -2.51 -14.56
N GLY A 89 1.62 -1.22 -14.37
CA GLY A 89 0.96 -0.16 -15.12
C GLY A 89 -0.34 0.34 -14.53
N ALA A 90 -0.91 -0.34 -13.53
CA ALA A 90 -2.11 0.15 -12.86
C ALA A 90 -1.81 1.45 -12.11
N VAL A 91 -2.75 2.38 -12.17
CA VAL A 91 -2.68 3.68 -11.49
C VAL A 91 -3.94 3.87 -10.67
N LEU A 92 -3.76 4.03 -9.37
CA LEU A 92 -4.85 4.36 -8.44
C LEU A 92 -4.69 5.81 -8.01
N GLY A 93 -5.75 6.60 -8.12
CA GLY A 93 -5.77 7.97 -7.62
C GLY A 93 -5.72 8.02 -6.09
N GLU A 94 -5.90 9.21 -5.54
CA GLU A 94 -5.96 9.40 -4.08
C GLU A 94 -7.25 8.83 -3.50
N HIS A 95 -7.21 8.44 -2.23
CA HIS A 95 -8.40 7.94 -1.52
C HIS A 95 -9.11 6.81 -2.25
N CYS A 96 -8.35 5.85 -2.78
CA CYS A 96 -8.91 4.63 -3.36
C CYS A 96 -8.91 3.50 -2.33
N LEU A 97 -9.94 2.67 -2.38
CA LEU A 97 -10.06 1.47 -1.55
C LEU A 97 -10.18 0.27 -2.46
N VAL A 98 -9.16 -0.58 -2.45
CA VAL A 98 -9.14 -1.85 -3.17
C VAL A 98 -9.61 -2.94 -2.22
N GLY A 99 -10.65 -3.67 -2.58
CA GLY A 99 -11.19 -4.74 -1.75
C GLY A 99 -10.25 -5.92 -1.59
N ALA A 100 -10.42 -6.66 -0.50
CA ALA A 100 -9.63 -7.86 -0.24
C ALA A 100 -9.74 -8.84 -1.41
N GLY A 101 -8.62 -9.44 -1.81
CA GLY A 101 -8.57 -10.43 -2.86
C GLY A 101 -8.83 -9.92 -4.27
N ALA A 102 -8.99 -8.62 -4.47
CA ALA A 102 -9.16 -8.04 -5.80
C ALA A 102 -7.89 -8.22 -6.66
N VAL A 103 -8.07 -8.34 -7.97
CA VAL A 103 -6.95 -8.37 -8.92
C VAL A 103 -7.08 -7.19 -9.86
N VAL A 104 -6.24 -6.17 -9.64
CA VAL A 104 -6.22 -4.94 -10.41
C VAL A 104 -5.22 -5.08 -11.55
N THR A 105 -5.73 -5.12 -12.78
CA THR A 105 -4.89 -5.31 -13.97
C THR A 105 -4.24 -4.00 -14.40
N GLY A 106 -3.23 -4.09 -15.27
CA GLY A 106 -2.41 -2.96 -15.68
C GLY A 106 -3.14 -1.88 -16.48
N LYS A 107 -4.36 -2.13 -16.93
CA LYS A 107 -5.17 -1.14 -17.65
C LYS A 107 -5.94 -0.22 -16.71
N MET A 108 -5.96 -0.53 -15.42
CA MET A 108 -6.69 0.27 -14.43
C MET A 108 -6.09 1.67 -14.32
N ASN A 109 -6.95 2.67 -14.44
CA ASN A 109 -6.64 4.05 -14.12
C ASN A 109 -7.81 4.57 -13.29
N ALA A 110 -7.74 4.37 -11.99
CA ALA A 110 -8.85 4.67 -11.11
C ALA A 110 -8.83 6.14 -10.69
N PRO A 111 -9.94 6.86 -10.83
CA PRO A 111 -10.05 8.23 -10.34
C PRO A 111 -9.99 8.28 -8.81
N ASP A 112 -9.73 9.47 -8.29
CA ASP A 112 -9.72 9.69 -6.83
C ASP A 112 -11.03 9.23 -6.21
N GLY A 113 -10.93 8.65 -5.02
CA GLY A 113 -12.11 8.26 -4.25
C GLY A 113 -12.86 7.04 -4.77
N SER A 114 -12.18 6.13 -5.47
CA SER A 114 -12.82 4.94 -6.06
C SER A 114 -12.85 3.74 -5.12
N LEU A 115 -13.97 3.04 -5.10
CA LEU A 115 -14.08 1.68 -4.56
C LEU A 115 -13.80 0.70 -5.71
N ILE A 116 -12.80 -0.15 -5.53
CA ILE A 116 -12.28 -1.06 -6.58
C ILE A 116 -12.43 -2.50 -6.08
N LEU A 117 -13.24 -3.30 -6.74
CA LEU A 117 -13.55 -4.67 -6.31
C LEU A 117 -13.48 -5.65 -7.48
N GLY A 118 -13.15 -6.88 -7.17
CA GLY A 118 -13.34 -8.03 -8.06
C GLY A 118 -12.06 -8.56 -8.71
N ASN A 119 -12.25 -9.57 -9.54
CA ASN A 119 -11.19 -10.20 -10.34
C ASN A 119 -11.77 -10.57 -11.75
N PRO A 120 -11.45 -9.83 -12.82
CA PRO A 120 -10.66 -8.60 -12.81
C PRO A 120 -11.39 -7.47 -12.08
N ALA A 121 -10.63 -6.64 -11.38
CA ALA A 121 -11.21 -5.56 -10.59
C ALA A 121 -11.74 -4.43 -11.47
N THR A 122 -12.82 -3.82 -11.02
CA THR A 122 -13.43 -2.65 -11.65
C THR A 122 -13.71 -1.57 -10.61
N VAL A 123 -13.81 -0.33 -11.06
CA VAL A 123 -14.29 0.78 -10.23
C VAL A 123 -15.80 0.61 -10.08
N VAL A 124 -16.27 0.37 -8.86
CA VAL A 124 -17.68 0.04 -8.60
C VAL A 124 -18.50 1.29 -8.34
N LYS A 125 -17.96 2.19 -7.51
CA LYS A 125 -18.64 3.43 -7.10
C LYS A 125 -17.65 4.35 -6.39
N PRO A 126 -18.00 5.63 -6.15
CA PRO A 126 -17.24 6.49 -5.24
C PRO A 126 -17.32 5.96 -3.80
N LEU A 127 -16.30 6.24 -3.00
CA LEU A 127 -16.29 5.93 -1.59
C LEU A 127 -17.31 6.78 -0.82
N THR A 128 -17.87 6.21 0.22
CA THR A 128 -18.64 6.95 1.23
C THR A 128 -17.67 7.70 2.16
N GLN A 129 -18.18 8.70 2.87
CA GLN A 129 -17.39 9.42 3.88
C GLN A 129 -16.89 8.46 4.97
N GLU A 130 -17.70 7.47 5.36
CA GLU A 130 -17.30 6.45 6.33
C GLU A 130 -16.11 5.64 5.85
N GLN A 131 -16.06 5.28 4.57
CA GLN A 131 -14.92 4.57 3.98
C GLN A 131 -13.66 5.43 3.94
N ILE A 132 -13.79 6.71 3.62
CA ILE A 132 -12.68 7.66 3.65
C ILE A 132 -12.14 7.79 5.09
N ASP A 133 -13.02 7.91 6.07
CA ASP A 133 -12.63 7.99 7.47
C ASP A 133 -11.91 6.72 7.93
N TYR A 134 -12.37 5.55 7.48
CA TYR A 134 -11.71 4.28 7.74
C TYR A 134 -10.27 4.27 7.23
N ILE A 135 -10.04 4.77 6.01
CA ILE A 135 -8.68 4.83 5.44
C ILE A 135 -7.74 5.60 6.37
N HIS A 136 -8.17 6.77 6.84
CA HIS A 136 -7.36 7.60 7.72
C HIS A 136 -7.15 6.94 9.10
N ARG A 137 -8.19 6.33 9.66
CA ARG A 137 -8.09 5.63 10.95
C ARG A 137 -7.10 4.47 10.89
N ASP A 138 -7.13 3.70 9.80
CA ASP A 138 -6.28 2.53 9.63
C ASP A 138 -4.80 2.93 9.58
N ALA A 139 -4.46 3.96 8.80
CA ALA A 139 -3.10 4.46 8.74
C ALA A 139 -2.60 4.96 10.10
N LYS A 140 -3.44 5.69 10.83
CA LYS A 140 -3.10 6.18 12.17
C LYS A 140 -2.94 5.04 13.17
N LEU A 141 -3.80 4.02 13.09
CA LEU A 141 -3.70 2.83 13.93
C LEU A 141 -2.34 2.16 13.75
N TYR A 142 -1.91 1.97 12.50
CA TYR A 142 -0.63 1.31 12.23
C TYR A 142 0.57 2.13 12.71
N LEU A 143 0.48 3.46 12.67
CA LEU A 143 1.52 4.31 13.28
C LEU A 143 1.64 4.04 14.78
N ARG A 144 0.51 3.96 15.49
CA ARG A 144 0.51 3.67 16.92
C ARG A 144 1.03 2.26 17.22
N LEU A 145 0.62 1.28 16.41
CA LEU A 145 1.09 -0.10 16.58
C LEU A 145 2.59 -0.21 16.35
N ALA A 146 3.12 0.47 15.34
CA ALA A 146 4.55 0.49 15.04
C ALA A 146 5.35 1.13 16.17
N GLU A 147 4.88 2.27 16.67
CA GLU A 147 5.53 2.93 17.81
C GLU A 147 5.56 2.02 19.05
N LYS A 148 4.46 1.33 19.32
CA LYS A 148 4.36 0.40 20.43
C LYS A 148 5.26 -0.83 20.26
N SER A 149 5.36 -1.37 19.06
CA SER A 149 6.05 -2.64 18.79
C SER A 149 7.54 -2.46 18.51
N PHE A 150 7.94 -1.36 17.88
CA PHE A 150 9.30 -1.15 17.39
C PHE A 150 9.91 0.17 17.83
N GLY A 151 9.11 1.02 18.44
CA GLY A 151 9.54 2.35 18.87
C GLY A 151 10.41 2.39 20.13
#